data_74d0cc389fdf55ef797be0f4b2c8c6e0
#
_entry.id   74d0cc389fdf55ef797be0f4b2c8c6e0
#
_cell.length_a   1.000
_cell.length_b   1.000
_cell.length_c   1.000
_cell.angle_alpha   90.00
_cell.angle_beta   90.00
_cell.angle_gamma   90.00
#
_symmetry.space_group_name_H-M   'P 1'
#
loop_
_entity.id
_entity.type
_entity.pdbx_description
1 polymer ?
#
loop_
_entity_poly.entity_id
_entity_poly.type
_entity_poly.pdbx_seq_one_letter_code
_entity_poly.pdbx_strand_id
1 'polypeptide(L)'
;ASSAIFPSAAMTELYKVPSVGGRTEQVLATPAEAVCFDKSGNRFFYQDRKGGENEWRKHHTSSITRDVWMYDAKTGSHTNLTQHAGEDRNPIVSPDGQTVYFLSERNGGSFNVYSFPVSQPQSIKTITSFKTHPVRFLSMSNNGTLCYGYDGEIYTQQESSNPRKINVEIIRDNQPQIAYLKYPDRATSATVSPDGKQIAFTVRGEVFVTSTDYTTTKQITHTAAEEDGLSFAPDNRTLAYASERSGNWQIYLAKIVREEDPNFPNATLIKEEVLLPSTTVERSHPQFSPDGKELAFIEDRNRLMVLNLETKKVRRITDGSTWYSTSGGFDYAWSPDSKWFTLEFIGNKHDPYSDIGLVSAQGNGEIINLTNSGYSSGSPSFALDGNAILFTTERYGMRAHASWGSLDDAMLVFLNQDAYDKFSLSKEDYELYKEANSDRKKVAAKDSSKVKDVVVELKNIEDRIVRLTPNSSNMGSTLISKDGKALYYLASTESGRN
;
A
#
# COMPACT_ATOMS: atom_id res chain seq x y z
N ALA A 1 0.74 26.15 -8.42
CA ALA A 1 -0.68 25.90 -8.19
C ALA A 1 -0.86 25.34 -6.77
N SER A 2 -1.83 25.83 -6.04
CA SER A 2 -2.14 25.37 -4.68
C SER A 2 -3.57 24.88 -4.62
N SER A 3 -3.80 23.70 -4.07
CA SER A 3 -5.12 23.10 -3.86
C SER A 3 -5.72 23.41 -2.48
N ALA A 4 -5.19 24.40 -1.77
CA ALA A 4 -5.41 24.61 -0.34
C ALA A 4 -6.82 25.04 0.10
N ILE A 5 -7.74 25.32 -0.81
CA ILE A 5 -9.04 25.94 -0.45
C ILE A 5 -10.26 25.08 -0.83
N PHE A 6 -10.10 24.02 -1.63
CA PHE A 6 -11.23 23.15 -2.00
C PHE A 6 -11.11 21.75 -1.39
N PRO A 7 -12.15 21.29 -0.67
CA PRO A 7 -12.14 19.96 -0.06
C PRO A 7 -12.01 18.81 -1.07
N SER A 8 -12.30 19.02 -2.32
CA SER A 8 -12.19 18.01 -3.38
C SER A 8 -10.80 17.90 -4.01
N ALA A 9 -9.75 18.42 -3.42
CA ALA A 9 -8.29 18.24 -3.74
C ALA A 9 -7.88 18.02 -5.23
N ALA A 10 -8.83 17.96 -6.15
CA ALA A 10 -8.64 17.59 -7.54
C ALA A 10 -8.49 18.77 -8.50
N MET A 11 -8.82 19.96 -8.05
CA MET A 11 -8.82 21.16 -8.89
C MET A 11 -7.69 22.10 -8.49
N THR A 12 -6.88 22.49 -9.47
CA THR A 12 -5.79 23.45 -9.30
C THR A 12 -6.19 24.81 -9.79
N GLU A 13 -5.90 25.86 -9.02
CA GLU A 13 -6.09 27.25 -9.41
C GLU A 13 -4.77 27.93 -9.70
N LEU A 14 -4.74 28.94 -10.53
CA LEU A 14 -3.54 29.69 -10.88
C LEU A 14 -3.43 30.96 -10.03
N TYR A 15 -2.34 31.05 -9.28
CA TYR A 15 -1.96 32.20 -8.47
C TYR A 15 -0.64 32.80 -8.93
N LYS A 16 -0.46 34.10 -8.71
CA LYS A 16 0.82 34.80 -8.85
C LYS A 16 1.26 35.36 -7.50
N VAL A 17 2.57 35.44 -7.32
CA VAL A 17 3.22 36.11 -6.19
C VAL A 17 4.42 36.88 -6.71
N PRO A 18 4.73 38.10 -6.20
CA PRO A 18 5.93 38.81 -6.57
C PRO A 18 7.20 38.01 -6.25
N SER A 19 8.23 38.07 -7.11
CA SER A 19 9.48 37.32 -6.91
C SER A 19 10.23 37.67 -5.62
N VAL A 20 9.98 38.87 -5.07
CA VAL A 20 10.51 39.35 -3.81
C VAL A 20 9.63 39.00 -2.59
N GLY A 21 8.63 38.21 -2.78
CA GLY A 21 7.62 37.87 -1.76
C GLY A 21 6.49 38.91 -1.71
N GLY A 22 5.45 38.61 -0.95
CA GLY A 22 4.29 39.48 -0.77
C GLY A 22 2.97 38.74 -0.87
N ARG A 23 1.89 39.46 -1.10
CA ARG A 23 0.55 38.90 -1.18
C ARG A 23 0.37 38.07 -2.46
N THR A 24 -0.14 36.85 -2.30
CA THR A 24 -0.56 36.00 -3.40
C THR A 24 -1.88 36.50 -3.98
N GLU A 25 -1.98 36.59 -5.30
CA GLU A 25 -3.17 37.01 -6.04
C GLU A 25 -3.62 35.89 -6.98
N GLN A 26 -4.90 35.60 -6.99
CA GLN A 26 -5.51 34.65 -7.93
C GLN A 26 -5.49 35.23 -9.35
N VAL A 27 -4.98 34.47 -10.32
CA VAL A 27 -4.97 34.85 -11.74
C VAL A 27 -6.16 34.24 -12.47
N LEU A 28 -6.44 32.94 -12.21
CA LEU A 28 -7.57 32.21 -12.76
C LEU A 28 -8.24 31.38 -11.65
N ALA A 29 -9.57 31.42 -11.63
CA ALA A 29 -10.39 30.48 -10.87
C ALA A 29 -10.62 29.16 -11.65
N THR A 30 -10.37 29.16 -12.95
CA THR A 30 -10.45 27.97 -13.80
C THR A 30 -9.22 27.07 -13.55
N PRO A 31 -9.41 25.75 -13.40
CA PRO A 31 -8.29 24.84 -13.23
C PRO A 31 -7.28 24.92 -14.37
N ALA A 32 -6.03 25.25 -14.05
CA ALA A 32 -4.95 25.42 -15.01
C ALA A 32 -3.64 24.85 -14.50
N GLU A 33 -2.97 24.06 -15.33
CA GLU A 33 -1.67 23.45 -15.08
C GLU A 33 -0.72 23.70 -16.26
N ALA A 34 0.57 23.50 -16.05
CA ALA A 34 1.62 23.63 -17.08
C ALA A 34 1.52 24.94 -17.87
N VAL A 35 1.47 26.07 -17.16
CA VAL A 35 1.28 27.39 -17.76
C VAL A 35 2.56 27.87 -18.46
N CYS A 36 2.41 28.36 -19.70
CA CYS A 36 3.46 28.96 -20.50
C CYS A 36 3.02 30.32 -21.04
N PHE A 37 3.79 31.39 -20.79
CA PHE A 37 3.48 32.74 -21.24
C PHE A 37 4.10 33.03 -22.62
N ASP A 38 3.39 33.78 -23.43
CA ASP A 38 3.97 34.38 -24.63
C ASP A 38 4.96 35.52 -24.23
N LYS A 39 5.76 35.95 -25.19
CA LYS A 39 6.76 37.01 -24.96
C LYS A 39 6.16 38.34 -24.46
N SER A 40 4.91 38.61 -24.75
CA SER A 40 4.22 39.85 -24.34
C SER A 40 3.74 39.77 -22.88
N GLY A 41 3.61 38.57 -22.32
CA GLY A 41 3.00 38.31 -21.02
C GLY A 41 1.46 38.55 -20.98
N ASN A 42 0.85 38.89 -22.12
CA ASN A 42 -0.60 39.14 -22.21
C ASN A 42 -1.40 37.87 -22.51
N ARG A 43 -0.77 36.89 -23.13
CA ARG A 43 -1.40 35.60 -23.40
C ARG A 43 -0.58 34.49 -22.70
N PHE A 44 -1.29 33.52 -22.19
CA PHE A 44 -0.66 32.29 -21.72
C PHE A 44 -1.45 31.06 -22.15
N PHE A 45 -0.71 29.98 -22.31
CA PHE A 45 -1.20 28.68 -22.71
C PHE A 45 -1.12 27.76 -21.50
N TYR A 46 -2.13 26.94 -21.33
CA TYR A 46 -2.22 26.04 -20.19
C TYR A 46 -2.95 24.75 -20.57
N GLN A 47 -2.74 23.70 -19.82
CA GLN A 47 -3.63 22.54 -19.86
C GLN A 47 -4.70 22.68 -18.78
N ASP A 48 -5.94 22.33 -19.12
CA ASP A 48 -7.01 22.30 -18.13
C ASP A 48 -6.91 21.05 -17.24
N ARG A 49 -7.66 21.05 -16.14
CA ARG A 49 -7.80 19.90 -15.27
C ARG A 49 -9.27 19.75 -14.89
N LYS A 50 -9.92 18.73 -15.44
CA LYS A 50 -11.35 18.46 -15.26
C LYS A 50 -11.61 17.44 -14.14
N GLY A 51 -10.56 16.75 -13.63
CA GLY A 51 -10.67 15.74 -12.60
C GLY A 51 -9.32 15.22 -12.10
N GLY A 52 -9.37 14.23 -11.20
CA GLY A 52 -8.20 13.57 -10.61
C GLY A 52 -7.73 12.37 -11.41
N GLU A 53 -7.09 12.58 -12.55
CA GLU A 53 -6.56 11.48 -13.34
C GLU A 53 -5.05 11.32 -13.13
N ASN A 54 -4.58 10.06 -13.13
CA ASN A 54 -3.16 9.77 -13.06
C ASN A 54 -2.44 10.24 -14.34
N GLU A 55 -1.49 11.14 -14.21
CA GLU A 55 -0.72 11.70 -15.34
C GLU A 55 0.13 10.67 -16.09
N TRP A 56 0.42 9.52 -15.49
CA TRP A 56 1.19 8.44 -16.08
C TRP A 56 0.35 7.48 -16.93
N ARG A 57 -0.98 7.57 -16.84
CA ARG A 57 -1.90 6.73 -17.61
C ARG A 57 -1.75 7.00 -19.11
N LYS A 58 -1.69 5.91 -19.90
CA LYS A 58 -1.67 5.95 -21.37
C LYS A 58 -3.08 5.75 -21.93
N HIS A 59 -3.27 6.26 -23.15
CA HIS A 59 -4.50 6.06 -23.95
C HIS A 59 -5.79 6.45 -23.23
N HIS A 60 -5.69 7.44 -22.38
CA HIS A 60 -6.86 7.93 -21.64
C HIS A 60 -7.80 8.71 -22.56
N THR A 61 -9.04 8.24 -22.64
CA THR A 61 -10.14 8.90 -23.34
C THR A 61 -11.34 8.95 -22.41
N SER A 62 -11.77 10.14 -22.01
CA SER A 62 -12.96 10.37 -21.18
C SER A 62 -13.33 11.84 -21.17
N SER A 63 -14.39 12.20 -20.47
CA SER A 63 -14.82 13.60 -20.30
C SER A 63 -13.86 14.45 -19.48
N ILE A 64 -12.87 13.84 -18.79
CA ILE A 64 -11.88 14.54 -17.96
C ILE A 64 -10.50 14.63 -18.63
N THR A 65 -10.34 14.20 -19.89
CA THR A 65 -9.09 14.39 -20.64
C THR A 65 -8.76 15.88 -20.76
N ARG A 66 -7.48 16.17 -20.70
CA ARG A 66 -6.94 17.52 -20.76
C ARG A 66 -6.88 18.01 -22.19
N ASP A 67 -7.17 19.30 -22.36
CA ASP A 67 -6.95 20.04 -23.60
C ASP A 67 -5.96 21.19 -23.38
N VAL A 68 -5.36 21.67 -24.45
CA VAL A 68 -4.57 22.90 -24.44
C VAL A 68 -5.46 24.10 -24.67
N TRP A 69 -5.39 25.06 -23.76
CA TRP A 69 -6.16 26.29 -23.75
C TRP A 69 -5.26 27.52 -23.84
N MET A 70 -5.81 28.61 -24.34
CA MET A 70 -5.20 29.95 -24.32
C MET A 70 -6.07 30.90 -23.51
N TYR A 71 -5.45 31.67 -22.66
CA TYR A 71 -6.07 32.83 -21.99
C TYR A 71 -5.47 34.12 -22.52
N ASP A 72 -6.32 35.07 -22.87
CA ASP A 72 -5.94 36.43 -23.26
C ASP A 72 -6.30 37.39 -22.12
N ALA A 73 -5.28 37.96 -21.45
CA ALA A 73 -5.47 38.83 -20.31
C ALA A 73 -6.07 40.22 -20.68
N LYS A 74 -6.04 40.60 -21.96
CA LYS A 74 -6.65 41.87 -22.42
C LYS A 74 -8.15 41.75 -22.57
N THR A 75 -8.62 40.62 -23.04
CA THR A 75 -10.05 40.37 -23.28
C THR A 75 -10.70 39.56 -22.17
N GLY A 76 -9.92 38.88 -21.31
CA GLY A 76 -10.41 37.94 -20.32
C GLY A 76 -10.96 36.65 -20.92
N SER A 77 -10.67 36.36 -22.19
CA SER A 77 -11.24 35.22 -22.91
C SER A 77 -10.41 33.97 -22.79
N HIS A 78 -11.08 32.83 -22.67
CA HIS A 78 -10.49 31.47 -22.72
C HIS A 78 -10.87 30.85 -24.07
N THR A 79 -9.88 30.24 -24.73
CA THR A 79 -10.07 29.54 -26.01
C THR A 79 -9.49 28.14 -25.91
N ASN A 80 -10.32 27.11 -26.14
CA ASN A 80 -9.82 25.74 -26.28
C ASN A 80 -9.20 25.56 -27.67
N LEU A 81 -7.92 25.20 -27.71
CA LEU A 81 -7.13 25.11 -28.93
C LEU A 81 -7.08 23.71 -29.53
N THR A 82 -7.30 22.65 -28.74
CA THR A 82 -7.06 21.27 -29.22
C THR A 82 -8.32 20.43 -29.36
N GLN A 83 -9.28 20.50 -28.47
CA GLN A 83 -10.58 19.80 -28.50
C GLN A 83 -10.46 18.33 -28.91
N HIS A 84 -9.57 17.57 -28.25
CA HIS A 84 -9.25 16.20 -28.60
C HIS A 84 -9.89 15.20 -27.62
N ALA A 85 -10.29 14.01 -28.10
CA ALA A 85 -10.88 12.98 -27.25
C ALA A 85 -9.88 12.35 -26.25
N GLY A 86 -8.59 12.41 -26.56
CA GLY A 86 -7.48 11.97 -25.70
C GLY A 86 -6.77 13.14 -25.02
N GLU A 87 -5.71 12.84 -24.31
CA GLU A 87 -4.93 13.81 -23.53
C GLU A 87 -4.06 14.71 -24.41
N ASP A 88 -4.16 16.01 -24.27
CA ASP A 88 -3.25 17.03 -24.80
C ASP A 88 -2.64 17.82 -23.64
N ARG A 89 -1.31 17.83 -23.52
CA ARG A 89 -0.61 18.28 -22.30
C ARG A 89 0.62 19.14 -22.57
N ASN A 90 1.10 19.79 -21.51
CA ASN A 90 2.37 20.52 -21.47
C ASN A 90 2.56 21.48 -22.64
N PRO A 91 1.68 22.47 -22.84
CA PRO A 91 1.85 23.45 -23.91
C PRO A 91 3.08 24.33 -23.66
N ILE A 92 3.85 24.57 -24.73
CA ILE A 92 4.99 25.48 -24.75
C ILE A 92 4.85 26.36 -25.99
N VAL A 93 5.02 27.65 -25.82
CA VAL A 93 5.01 28.60 -26.94
C VAL A 93 6.42 28.87 -27.43
N SER A 94 6.58 28.95 -28.76
CA SER A 94 7.85 29.34 -29.40
C SER A 94 8.31 30.74 -28.95
N PRO A 95 9.61 31.06 -28.99
CA PRO A 95 10.14 32.35 -28.60
C PRO A 95 9.57 33.56 -29.33
N ASP A 96 9.08 33.37 -30.57
CA ASP A 96 8.39 34.40 -31.38
C ASP A 96 6.91 34.52 -31.05
N GLY A 97 6.34 33.61 -30.23
CA GLY A 97 4.95 33.60 -29.82
C GLY A 97 3.98 33.10 -30.91
N GLN A 98 4.46 32.49 -32.00
CA GLN A 98 3.64 32.13 -33.14
C GLN A 98 3.22 30.66 -33.16
N THR A 99 3.96 29.76 -32.50
CA THR A 99 3.73 28.32 -32.53
C THR A 99 3.61 27.77 -31.12
N VAL A 100 2.63 26.90 -30.90
CA VAL A 100 2.48 26.12 -29.65
C VAL A 100 2.94 24.69 -29.93
N TYR A 101 3.80 24.16 -29.05
CA TYR A 101 4.19 22.75 -28.98
C TYR A 101 3.53 22.11 -27.77
N PHE A 102 3.12 20.85 -27.89
CA PHE A 102 2.41 20.14 -26.83
C PHE A 102 2.60 18.63 -26.95
N LEU A 103 2.27 17.88 -25.90
CA LEU A 103 2.30 16.43 -25.86
C LEU A 103 0.90 15.86 -26.11
N SER A 104 0.80 14.87 -27.01
CA SER A 104 -0.45 14.21 -27.35
C SER A 104 -0.25 12.74 -27.75
N GLU A 105 -1.29 11.92 -27.55
CA GLU A 105 -1.37 10.52 -28.03
C GLU A 105 -2.27 10.39 -29.28
N ARG A 106 -2.60 11.48 -29.96
CA ARG A 106 -3.60 11.56 -31.07
C ARG A 106 -3.40 10.60 -32.23
N ASN A 107 -2.20 10.06 -32.42
CA ASN A 107 -1.92 9.08 -33.48
C ASN A 107 -2.04 7.63 -32.99
N GLY A 108 -2.69 7.37 -31.86
CA GLY A 108 -2.95 6.04 -31.33
C GLY A 108 -1.74 5.32 -30.72
N GLY A 109 -0.62 6.02 -30.59
CA GLY A 109 0.61 5.52 -29.97
C GLY A 109 0.87 6.10 -28.57
N SER A 110 2.13 6.19 -28.21
CA SER A 110 2.55 6.90 -26.99
C SER A 110 2.53 8.42 -27.20
N PHE A 111 2.62 9.17 -26.10
CA PHE A 111 2.77 10.62 -26.17
C PHE A 111 3.94 11.02 -27.06
N ASN A 112 3.70 11.94 -27.95
CA ASN A 112 4.67 12.55 -28.84
C ASN A 112 4.52 14.08 -28.82
N VAL A 113 5.52 14.78 -29.36
CA VAL A 113 5.46 16.24 -29.53
C VAL A 113 4.73 16.57 -30.81
N TYR A 114 3.75 17.45 -30.69
CA TYR A 114 3.02 18.07 -31.81
C TYR A 114 3.15 19.58 -31.74
N SER A 115 2.86 20.26 -32.83
CA SER A 115 2.78 21.74 -32.86
C SER A 115 1.63 22.22 -33.72
N PHE A 116 1.19 23.46 -33.48
CA PHE A 116 0.29 24.21 -34.32
C PHE A 116 0.61 25.72 -34.30
N PRO A 117 0.36 26.45 -35.37
CA PRO A 117 0.40 27.92 -35.36
C PRO A 117 -0.73 28.47 -34.46
N VAL A 118 -0.44 29.45 -33.60
CA VAL A 118 -1.45 30.10 -32.74
C VAL A 118 -2.63 30.67 -33.53
N SER A 119 -2.36 31.17 -34.73
CA SER A 119 -3.37 31.68 -35.63
C SER A 119 -4.26 30.61 -36.30
N GLN A 120 -3.78 29.36 -36.32
CA GLN A 120 -4.46 28.25 -36.97
C GLN A 120 -4.32 26.96 -36.13
N PRO A 121 -5.00 26.87 -34.97
CA PRO A 121 -4.83 25.73 -34.04
C PRO A 121 -5.16 24.35 -34.63
N GLN A 122 -5.98 24.33 -35.68
CA GLN A 122 -6.38 23.09 -36.38
C GLN A 122 -5.29 22.54 -37.29
N SER A 123 -4.25 23.33 -37.61
CA SER A 123 -3.13 22.92 -38.49
C SER A 123 -2.02 22.20 -37.68
N ILE A 124 -2.38 21.02 -37.13
CA ILE A 124 -1.51 20.26 -36.24
C ILE A 124 -0.44 19.51 -37.04
N LYS A 125 0.81 19.65 -36.64
CA LYS A 125 1.99 19.01 -37.22
C LYS A 125 2.62 18.05 -36.19
N THR A 126 3.01 16.87 -36.64
CA THR A 126 3.79 15.90 -35.84
C THR A 126 5.26 16.30 -35.80
N ILE A 127 5.87 16.42 -34.65
CA ILE A 127 7.28 16.74 -34.45
C ILE A 127 8.10 15.50 -34.12
N THR A 128 7.57 14.60 -33.26
CA THR A 128 8.20 13.32 -32.92
C THR A 128 7.27 12.15 -33.25
N SER A 129 7.83 10.97 -33.50
CA SER A 129 7.07 9.76 -33.88
C SER A 129 7.56 8.50 -33.15
N PHE A 130 7.84 8.62 -31.86
CA PHE A 130 8.21 7.48 -31.02
C PHE A 130 7.01 6.55 -30.81
N LYS A 131 7.27 5.23 -30.77
CA LYS A 131 6.19 4.21 -30.72
C LYS A 131 6.10 3.48 -29.40
N THR A 132 7.20 3.32 -28.68
CA THR A 132 7.29 2.41 -27.52
C THR A 132 7.01 3.10 -26.20
N HIS A 133 7.70 4.21 -25.93
CA HIS A 133 7.61 4.96 -24.69
C HIS A 133 7.03 6.35 -24.91
N PRO A 134 6.39 6.95 -23.90
CA PRO A 134 5.89 8.32 -23.99
C PRO A 134 7.04 9.33 -23.95
N VAL A 135 6.92 10.39 -24.73
CA VAL A 135 7.68 11.63 -24.54
C VAL A 135 7.13 12.35 -23.30
N ARG A 136 8.02 12.88 -22.45
CA ARG A 136 7.69 13.56 -21.20
C ARG A 136 8.55 14.81 -21.01
N PHE A 137 8.16 15.66 -20.06
CA PHE A 137 8.97 16.81 -19.61
C PHE A 137 9.39 17.77 -20.72
N LEU A 138 8.43 18.08 -21.62
CA LEU A 138 8.66 18.97 -22.75
C LEU A 138 9.04 20.38 -22.27
N SER A 139 10.14 20.90 -22.78
CA SER A 139 10.63 22.25 -22.57
C SER A 139 11.26 22.82 -23.85
N MET A 140 11.49 24.12 -23.90
CA MET A 140 12.10 24.80 -25.04
C MET A 140 13.06 25.89 -24.56
N SER A 141 14.20 25.99 -25.21
CA SER A 141 15.16 27.08 -25.01
C SER A 141 14.76 28.33 -25.80
N ASN A 142 15.39 29.45 -25.47
CA ASN A 142 15.13 30.76 -26.13
C ASN A 142 15.49 30.78 -27.62
N ASN A 143 16.24 29.81 -28.14
CA ASN A 143 16.57 29.67 -29.55
C ASN A 143 15.66 28.65 -30.29
N GLY A 144 14.57 28.19 -29.64
CA GLY A 144 13.61 27.29 -30.22
C GLY A 144 14.00 25.80 -30.20
N THR A 145 15.07 25.43 -29.48
CA THR A 145 15.44 24.02 -29.32
C THR A 145 14.53 23.35 -28.28
N LEU A 146 13.80 22.34 -28.69
CA LEU A 146 13.03 21.47 -27.82
C LEU A 146 13.95 20.58 -26.96
N CYS A 147 13.54 20.35 -25.72
CA CYS A 147 14.17 19.37 -24.83
C CYS A 147 13.08 18.53 -24.17
N TYR A 148 13.23 17.23 -24.11
CA TYR A 148 12.27 16.30 -23.56
C TYR A 148 12.91 15.00 -23.07
N GLY A 149 12.22 14.30 -22.20
CA GLY A 149 12.55 12.94 -21.76
C GLY A 149 11.92 11.89 -22.66
N TYR A 150 12.66 10.85 -23.02
CA TYR A 150 12.16 9.66 -23.68
C TYR A 150 13.00 8.44 -23.25
N ASP A 151 12.33 7.36 -22.83
CA ASP A 151 12.96 6.11 -22.39
C ASP A 151 14.08 6.32 -21.34
N GLY A 152 13.81 7.14 -20.32
CA GLY A 152 14.76 7.43 -19.25
C GLY A 152 15.92 8.36 -19.64
N GLU A 153 15.99 8.82 -20.91
CA GLU A 153 17.07 9.63 -21.45
C GLU A 153 16.60 11.03 -21.85
N ILE A 154 17.50 11.98 -21.97
CA ILE A 154 17.20 13.37 -22.36
C ILE A 154 17.54 13.56 -23.85
N TYR A 155 16.60 14.14 -24.58
CA TYR A 155 16.76 14.48 -25.98
C TYR A 155 16.59 15.96 -26.24
N THR A 156 17.29 16.44 -27.25
CA THR A 156 17.10 17.78 -27.83
C THR A 156 16.76 17.66 -29.30
N GLN A 157 15.96 18.61 -29.81
CA GLN A 157 15.55 18.64 -31.20
C GLN A 157 15.17 20.05 -31.64
N GLN A 158 15.61 20.46 -32.83
CA GLN A 158 14.98 21.59 -33.52
C GLN A 158 13.85 21.05 -34.40
N GLU A 159 12.85 21.85 -34.69
CA GLU A 159 11.63 21.42 -35.38
C GLU A 159 11.85 20.59 -36.64
N SER A 160 12.86 20.95 -37.43
CA SER A 160 13.20 20.29 -38.72
C SER A 160 14.30 19.25 -38.63
N SER A 161 14.77 18.92 -37.42
CA SER A 161 15.89 17.99 -37.23
C SER A 161 15.42 16.69 -36.58
N ASN A 162 16.27 15.65 -36.65
CA ASN A 162 16.06 14.41 -35.89
C ASN A 162 16.35 14.62 -34.41
N PRO A 163 15.70 13.85 -33.52
CA PRO A 163 16.01 13.81 -32.10
C PRO A 163 17.48 13.47 -31.86
N ARG A 164 18.14 14.22 -30.99
CA ARG A 164 19.49 13.98 -30.54
C ARG A 164 19.52 13.69 -29.07
N LYS A 165 19.96 12.49 -28.69
CA LYS A 165 20.20 12.14 -27.29
C LYS A 165 21.33 12.98 -26.70
N ILE A 166 21.16 13.53 -25.52
CA ILE A 166 22.21 14.17 -24.75
C ILE A 166 23.01 13.09 -24.02
N ASN A 167 24.31 13.06 -24.25
CA ASN A 167 25.20 12.26 -23.43
C ASN A 167 25.56 13.02 -22.16
N VAL A 168 25.08 12.55 -21.01
CA VAL A 168 25.40 13.12 -19.70
C VAL A 168 26.54 12.33 -19.10
N GLU A 169 27.71 12.94 -19.03
CA GLU A 169 28.87 12.36 -18.37
C GLU A 169 29.04 13.01 -17.00
N ILE A 170 29.01 12.20 -15.95
CA ILE A 170 29.23 12.67 -14.58
C ILE A 170 30.63 12.27 -14.15
N ILE A 171 31.54 13.24 -14.17
CA ILE A 171 32.88 13.07 -13.62
C ILE A 171 32.79 13.26 -12.09
N ARG A 172 33.04 12.19 -11.35
CA ARG A 172 33.10 12.22 -9.87
C ARG A 172 34.52 11.95 -9.42
N ASP A 173 35.08 12.87 -8.71
CA ASP A 173 36.35 12.72 -8.00
C ASP A 173 36.11 12.11 -6.60
N ASN A 174 35.26 11.09 -6.57
CA ASN A 174 34.87 10.45 -5.32
C ASN A 174 35.66 9.17 -5.11
N GLN A 175 36.54 9.19 -4.13
CA GLN A 175 36.93 7.95 -3.45
C GLN A 175 35.67 7.32 -2.85
N PRO A 176 35.51 5.98 -2.86
CA PRO A 176 34.38 5.32 -2.23
C PRO A 176 34.40 5.61 -0.74
N GLN A 177 33.65 6.62 -0.32
CA GLN A 177 33.41 6.87 1.09
C GLN A 177 32.28 5.95 1.53
N ILE A 178 32.54 5.16 2.56
CA ILE A 178 31.48 4.43 3.26
C ILE A 178 30.55 5.47 3.87
N ALA A 179 29.38 5.62 3.32
CA ALA A 179 28.34 6.48 3.87
C ALA A 179 27.43 5.66 4.80
N TYR A 180 27.38 6.03 6.08
CA TYR A 180 26.36 5.52 6.99
C TYR A 180 25.05 6.24 6.73
N LEU A 181 24.11 5.55 6.08
CA LEU A 181 22.77 6.09 5.84
C LEU A 181 21.87 5.69 7.00
N LYS A 182 21.28 6.69 7.67
CA LYS A 182 20.22 6.46 8.66
C LYS A 182 18.88 6.46 7.94
N TYR A 183 18.12 5.40 8.11
CA TYR A 183 16.74 5.27 7.62
C TYR A 183 15.79 5.15 8.82
N PRO A 184 15.52 6.24 9.53
CA PRO A 184 14.53 6.22 10.60
C PRO A 184 13.13 5.97 10.00
N ASP A 185 12.33 5.17 10.69
CA ASP A 185 10.90 4.97 10.43
C ASP A 185 10.53 4.44 9.03
N ARG A 186 11.36 3.55 8.47
CA ARG A 186 11.16 3.04 7.09
C ARG A 186 11.17 1.52 6.97
N ALA A 187 10.85 0.80 8.04
CA ALA A 187 10.50 -0.61 7.90
C ALA A 187 9.14 -0.75 7.23
N THR A 188 9.05 -1.51 6.15
CA THR A 188 7.78 -1.77 5.43
C THR A 188 7.01 -2.92 6.06
N SER A 189 7.71 -3.91 6.60
CA SER A 189 7.13 -5.00 7.37
C SER A 189 8.02 -5.37 8.54
N ALA A 190 7.43 -5.94 9.59
CA ALA A 190 8.17 -6.44 10.75
C ALA A 190 7.40 -7.60 11.41
N THR A 191 8.15 -8.55 11.97
CA THR A 191 7.60 -9.66 12.75
C THR A 191 8.54 -10.04 13.89
N VAL A 192 7.97 -10.53 14.97
CA VAL A 192 8.73 -11.00 16.15
C VAL A 192 8.81 -12.51 16.13
N SER A 193 9.96 -13.08 16.50
CA SER A 193 10.09 -14.53 16.66
C SER A 193 9.18 -15.06 17.78
N PRO A 194 8.68 -16.30 17.71
CA PRO A 194 7.80 -16.88 18.73
C PRO A 194 8.37 -16.83 20.15
N ASP A 195 9.69 -16.91 20.31
CA ASP A 195 10.37 -16.78 21.61
C ASP A 195 10.59 -15.33 22.07
N GLY A 196 10.23 -14.34 21.24
CA GLY A 196 10.36 -12.91 21.52
C GLY A 196 11.79 -12.36 21.48
N LYS A 197 12.79 -13.14 21.04
CA LYS A 197 14.21 -12.77 21.10
C LYS A 197 14.75 -12.15 19.81
N GLN A 198 14.00 -12.21 18.72
CA GLN A 198 14.40 -11.71 17.43
C GLN A 198 13.28 -10.90 16.80
N ILE A 199 13.64 -9.84 16.08
CA ILE A 199 12.73 -9.06 15.23
C ILE A 199 13.27 -9.12 13.81
N ALA A 200 12.50 -9.67 12.88
CA ALA A 200 12.76 -9.55 11.46
C ALA A 200 12.02 -8.32 10.91
N PHE A 201 12.64 -7.58 10.03
CA PHE A 201 12.05 -6.40 9.41
C PHE A 201 12.62 -6.16 8.03
N THR A 202 11.85 -5.49 7.17
CA THR A 202 12.25 -5.14 5.82
C THR A 202 12.55 -3.64 5.72
N VAL A 203 13.72 -3.30 5.18
CA VAL A 203 14.11 -1.91 4.89
C VAL A 203 14.68 -1.85 3.48
N ARG A 204 14.11 -1.00 2.64
CA ARG A 204 14.50 -0.83 1.23
C ARG A 204 14.47 -2.14 0.44
N GLY A 205 13.48 -2.96 0.69
CA GLY A 205 13.32 -4.25 0.03
C GLY A 205 14.21 -5.36 0.56
N GLU A 206 15.12 -5.12 1.51
CA GLU A 206 16.01 -6.13 2.06
C GLU A 206 15.56 -6.57 3.46
N VAL A 207 15.69 -7.84 3.76
CA VAL A 207 15.33 -8.46 5.04
C VAL A 207 16.49 -8.40 6.01
N PHE A 208 16.22 -7.92 7.22
CA PHE A 208 17.13 -7.88 8.35
C PHE A 208 16.53 -8.61 9.54
N VAL A 209 17.38 -9.16 10.39
CA VAL A 209 16.98 -9.70 11.70
C VAL A 209 17.87 -9.10 12.78
N THR A 210 17.24 -8.54 13.81
CA THR A 210 17.92 -7.99 14.98
C THR A 210 17.58 -8.75 16.25
N SER A 211 18.47 -8.74 17.24
CA SER A 211 18.19 -9.22 18.58
C SER A 211 17.32 -8.22 19.35
N THR A 212 16.41 -8.69 20.20
CA THR A 212 15.67 -7.85 21.14
C THR A 212 16.50 -7.48 22.38
N ASP A 213 17.47 -8.31 22.74
CA ASP A 213 18.29 -8.12 23.94
C ASP A 213 19.60 -7.38 23.65
N TYR A 214 20.07 -7.39 22.39
CA TYR A 214 21.34 -6.81 21.96
C TYR A 214 21.16 -6.00 20.70
N THR A 215 22.17 -5.19 20.35
CA THR A 215 22.18 -4.37 19.13
C THR A 215 22.61 -5.13 17.87
N THR A 216 22.85 -6.44 17.98
CA THR A 216 23.33 -7.26 16.85
C THR A 216 22.23 -7.40 15.82
N THR A 217 22.52 -6.97 14.60
CA THR A 217 21.62 -7.04 13.44
C THR A 217 22.34 -7.71 12.29
N LYS A 218 21.66 -8.60 11.59
CA LYS A 218 22.16 -9.26 10.38
C LYS A 218 21.23 -8.99 9.21
N GLN A 219 21.81 -8.62 8.08
CA GLN A 219 21.12 -8.63 6.79
C GLN A 219 21.01 -10.09 6.31
N ILE A 220 19.82 -10.48 5.91
CA ILE A 220 19.50 -11.85 5.48
C ILE A 220 19.55 -11.95 3.96
N THR A 221 18.95 -10.98 3.26
CA THR A 221 18.89 -10.94 1.80
C THR A 221 19.88 -9.92 1.26
N HIS A 222 20.40 -10.16 0.05
CA HIS A 222 21.34 -9.30 -0.65
C HIS A 222 20.97 -9.29 -2.13
N THR A 223 19.79 -8.73 -2.45
CA THR A 223 19.27 -8.75 -3.82
C THR A 223 18.97 -7.34 -4.32
N ALA A 224 18.75 -7.19 -5.62
CA ALA A 224 18.25 -5.95 -6.20
C ALA A 224 16.72 -5.93 -6.28
N ALA A 225 16.06 -7.02 -5.84
CA ALA A 225 14.61 -7.17 -5.83
C ALA A 225 14.01 -6.65 -4.52
N GLU A 226 12.72 -6.58 -4.46
CA GLU A 226 11.98 -6.25 -3.24
C GLU A 226 11.62 -7.53 -2.49
N GLU A 227 11.82 -7.50 -1.16
CA GLU A 227 11.36 -8.50 -0.23
C GLU A 227 10.35 -7.90 0.75
N ASP A 228 9.30 -8.66 1.09
CA ASP A 228 8.25 -8.24 2.03
C ASP A 228 7.50 -9.43 2.65
N GLY A 229 6.60 -9.17 3.61
CA GLY A 229 5.71 -10.17 4.18
C GLY A 229 6.44 -11.24 4.99
N LEU A 230 6.92 -10.89 6.17
CA LEU A 230 7.78 -11.72 7.01
C LEU A 230 7.00 -12.63 7.95
N SER A 231 7.42 -13.88 8.12
CA SER A 231 6.88 -14.81 9.13
C SER A 231 7.96 -15.74 9.67
N PHE A 232 8.14 -15.77 11.00
CA PHE A 232 8.96 -16.78 11.65
C PHE A 232 8.22 -18.11 11.77
N ALA A 233 8.94 -19.21 11.54
CA ALA A 233 8.47 -20.53 11.95
C ALA A 233 8.56 -20.69 13.48
N PRO A 234 7.76 -21.61 14.08
CA PRO A 234 7.82 -21.89 15.52
C PRO A 234 9.18 -22.35 16.05
N ASP A 235 10.06 -22.79 15.15
CA ASP A 235 11.45 -23.19 15.50
C ASP A 235 12.38 -22.02 15.79
N ASN A 236 11.98 -20.77 15.55
CA ASN A 236 12.78 -19.53 15.64
C ASN A 236 14.03 -19.52 14.72
N ARG A 237 14.17 -20.49 13.83
CA ARG A 237 15.33 -20.75 12.99
C ARG A 237 15.03 -20.72 11.49
N THR A 238 13.74 -20.59 11.15
CA THR A 238 13.24 -20.50 9.78
C THR A 238 12.43 -19.22 9.65
N LEU A 239 12.72 -18.42 8.61
CA LEU A 239 12.00 -17.19 8.26
C LEU A 239 11.45 -17.33 6.84
N ALA A 240 10.15 -17.13 6.67
CA ALA A 240 9.50 -17.02 5.37
C ALA A 240 9.32 -15.54 4.98
N TYR A 241 9.46 -15.25 3.70
CA TYR A 241 9.22 -13.95 3.12
C TYR A 241 8.89 -14.08 1.63
N ALA A 242 8.23 -13.08 1.06
CA ALA A 242 8.01 -12.97 -0.37
C ALA A 242 9.15 -12.16 -1.01
N SER A 243 9.54 -12.50 -2.24
CA SER A 243 10.57 -11.79 -3.03
C SER A 243 10.23 -11.79 -4.51
N GLU A 244 10.54 -10.69 -5.19
CA GLU A 244 10.40 -10.54 -6.64
C GLU A 244 11.62 -11.07 -7.43
N ARG A 245 12.66 -11.58 -6.79
CA ARG A 245 13.93 -11.96 -7.44
C ARG A 245 13.79 -13.00 -8.56
N SER A 246 12.67 -13.70 -8.63
CA SER A 246 12.34 -14.67 -9.69
C SER A 246 11.62 -14.05 -10.89
N GLY A 247 11.44 -12.72 -10.92
CA GLY A 247 10.70 -11.98 -11.94
C GLY A 247 9.22 -11.78 -11.63
N ASN A 248 8.71 -12.40 -10.56
CA ASN A 248 7.42 -12.21 -9.94
C ASN A 248 7.48 -12.58 -8.45
N TRP A 249 6.49 -12.21 -7.67
CA TRP A 249 6.44 -12.50 -6.25
C TRP A 249 6.36 -14.00 -5.96
N GLN A 250 7.36 -14.54 -5.23
CA GLN A 250 7.41 -15.93 -4.79
C GLN A 250 7.84 -16.01 -3.33
N ILE A 251 7.49 -17.11 -2.66
CA ILE A 251 7.83 -17.33 -1.26
C ILE A 251 9.20 -17.99 -1.15
N TYR A 252 10.05 -17.39 -0.33
CA TYR A 252 11.36 -17.89 0.03
C TYR A 252 11.42 -18.24 1.51
N LEU A 253 12.26 -19.20 1.84
CA LEU A 253 12.62 -19.54 3.22
C LEU A 253 14.11 -19.27 3.42
N ALA A 254 14.46 -18.52 4.46
CA ALA A 254 15.80 -18.46 5.00
C ALA A 254 15.87 -19.37 6.22
N LYS A 255 16.89 -20.26 6.28
CA LYS A 255 17.07 -21.24 7.35
C LYS A 255 18.47 -21.15 7.94
N ILE A 256 18.57 -21.17 9.27
CA ILE A 256 19.84 -21.37 9.96
C ILE A 256 20.25 -22.83 9.81
N VAL A 257 21.40 -23.07 9.18
CA VAL A 257 21.85 -24.45 8.83
C VAL A 257 22.59 -25.14 9.98
N ARG A 258 23.45 -24.41 10.67
CA ARG A 258 24.30 -24.97 11.72
C ARG A 258 23.55 -25.06 13.04
N GLU A 259 23.58 -26.19 13.70
CA GLU A 259 22.91 -26.41 14.99
C GLU A 259 23.45 -25.50 16.09
N GLU A 260 24.77 -25.25 16.07
CA GLU A 260 25.48 -24.40 17.03
C GLU A 260 25.11 -22.91 16.91
N ASP A 261 24.58 -22.46 15.77
CA ASP A 261 24.15 -21.08 15.60
C ASP A 261 22.85 -20.84 16.38
N PRO A 262 22.83 -19.90 17.36
CA PRO A 262 21.69 -19.80 18.28
C PRO A 262 20.47 -19.07 17.67
N ASN A 263 20.69 -18.14 16.75
CA ASN A 263 19.67 -17.26 16.17
C ASN A 263 20.19 -16.61 14.88
N PHE A 264 19.31 -15.93 14.12
CA PHE A 264 19.69 -15.27 12.88
C PHE A 264 20.77 -14.18 13.05
N PRO A 265 20.70 -13.25 14.03
CA PRO A 265 21.72 -12.22 14.21
C PRO A 265 23.14 -12.79 14.34
N ASN A 266 23.29 -13.98 14.95
CA ASN A 266 24.57 -14.64 15.19
C ASN A 266 24.80 -15.84 14.28
N ALA A 267 23.93 -16.13 13.32
CA ALA A 267 24.09 -17.26 12.41
C ALA A 267 25.33 -17.08 11.52
N THR A 268 26.11 -18.14 11.40
CA THR A 268 27.31 -18.17 10.54
C THR A 268 27.00 -18.72 9.16
N LEU A 269 25.92 -19.51 9.03
CA LEU A 269 25.48 -20.08 7.76
C LEU A 269 23.94 -20.04 7.67
N ILE A 270 23.44 -19.27 6.72
CA ILE A 270 22.02 -19.20 6.36
C ILE A 270 21.87 -19.72 4.94
N LYS A 271 20.88 -20.57 4.71
CA LYS A 271 20.50 -21.05 3.38
C LYS A 271 19.14 -20.50 3.01
N GLU A 272 19.03 -19.98 1.80
CA GLU A 272 17.76 -19.54 1.20
C GLU A 272 17.28 -20.57 0.18
N GLU A 273 15.98 -20.78 0.11
CA GLU A 273 15.34 -21.62 -0.90
C GLU A 273 13.98 -21.03 -1.31
N VAL A 274 13.64 -21.13 -2.60
CA VAL A 274 12.30 -20.82 -3.08
C VAL A 274 11.38 -22.00 -2.77
N LEU A 275 10.19 -21.69 -2.19
CA LEU A 275 9.33 -22.75 -1.67
C LEU A 275 8.47 -23.41 -2.76
N LEU A 276 7.84 -22.63 -3.62
CA LEU A 276 6.96 -23.09 -4.69
C LEU A 276 7.20 -22.25 -5.94
N PRO A 277 8.29 -22.50 -6.69
CA PRO A 277 8.63 -21.65 -7.84
C PRO A 277 7.55 -21.70 -8.91
N SER A 278 7.15 -20.53 -9.41
CA SER A 278 6.20 -20.38 -10.51
C SER A 278 6.54 -19.12 -11.30
N THR A 279 6.27 -19.14 -12.58
CA THR A 279 6.37 -17.99 -13.48
C THR A 279 5.02 -17.42 -13.87
N THR A 280 3.93 -18.04 -13.43
CA THR A 280 2.55 -17.70 -13.87
C THR A 280 1.66 -17.21 -12.76
N VAL A 281 2.00 -17.45 -11.49
CA VAL A 281 1.24 -16.99 -10.33
C VAL A 281 2.13 -16.27 -9.35
N GLU A 282 1.60 -15.22 -8.74
CA GLU A 282 2.26 -14.47 -7.67
C GLU A 282 1.88 -15.03 -6.31
N ARG A 283 2.82 -15.03 -5.36
CA ARG A 283 2.61 -15.49 -3.99
C ARG A 283 3.24 -14.55 -2.99
N SER A 284 2.45 -14.11 -2.02
CA SER A 284 2.86 -13.12 -1.02
C SER A 284 2.26 -13.43 0.35
N HIS A 285 2.60 -12.62 1.36
CA HIS A 285 2.07 -12.65 2.72
C HIS A 285 2.15 -14.05 3.37
N PRO A 286 3.32 -14.70 3.42
CA PRO A 286 3.44 -16.02 4.04
C PRO A 286 3.20 -15.95 5.55
N GLN A 287 2.51 -16.94 6.11
CA GLN A 287 2.36 -17.13 7.56
C GLN A 287 2.47 -18.61 7.91
N PHE A 288 3.41 -18.95 8.79
CA PHE A 288 3.48 -20.29 9.34
C PHE A 288 2.27 -20.57 10.24
N SER A 289 1.76 -21.80 10.18
CA SER A 289 0.82 -22.29 11.20
C SER A 289 1.48 -22.35 12.57
N PRO A 290 0.75 -22.10 13.67
CA PRO A 290 1.30 -22.18 15.02
C PRO A 290 1.95 -23.53 15.37
N ASP A 291 1.51 -24.63 14.77
CA ASP A 291 2.10 -25.97 14.93
C ASP A 291 3.31 -26.24 14.01
N GLY A 292 3.65 -25.29 13.13
CA GLY A 292 4.80 -25.36 12.23
C GLY A 292 4.70 -26.34 11.07
N LYS A 293 3.55 -26.98 10.86
CA LYS A 293 3.38 -27.99 9.80
C LYS A 293 2.97 -27.43 8.46
N GLU A 294 2.43 -26.23 8.45
CA GLU A 294 1.84 -25.62 7.27
C GLU A 294 2.29 -24.17 7.11
N LEU A 295 2.22 -23.69 5.88
CA LEU A 295 2.43 -22.30 5.53
C LEU A 295 1.22 -21.80 4.72
N ALA A 296 0.55 -20.78 5.22
CA ALA A 296 -0.47 -20.05 4.47
C ALA A 296 0.18 -18.93 3.65
N PHE A 297 -0.42 -18.57 2.54
CA PHE A 297 -0.01 -17.45 1.68
C PHE A 297 -1.15 -16.98 0.81
N ILE A 298 -1.04 -15.77 0.28
CA ILE A 298 -1.96 -15.23 -0.71
C ILE A 298 -1.39 -15.49 -2.10
N GLU A 299 -2.21 -16.10 -2.98
CA GLU A 299 -1.91 -16.33 -4.39
C GLU A 299 -2.74 -15.38 -5.25
N ASP A 300 -2.08 -14.76 -6.26
CA ASP A 300 -2.67 -13.78 -7.19
C ASP A 300 -3.48 -12.68 -6.49
N ARG A 301 -3.02 -12.28 -5.30
CA ARG A 301 -3.54 -11.16 -4.49
C ARG A 301 -4.93 -11.35 -3.88
N ASN A 302 -5.63 -12.44 -4.17
CA ASN A 302 -7.02 -12.64 -3.72
C ASN A 302 -7.38 -14.04 -3.25
N ARG A 303 -6.48 -15.01 -3.35
CA ARG A 303 -6.74 -16.39 -2.91
C ARG A 303 -5.88 -16.77 -1.73
N LEU A 304 -6.50 -17.14 -0.63
CA LEU A 304 -5.79 -17.74 0.51
C LEU A 304 -5.54 -19.23 0.21
N MET A 305 -4.28 -19.59 0.27
CA MET A 305 -3.77 -20.94 0.01
C MET A 305 -3.00 -21.45 1.22
N VAL A 306 -2.92 -22.76 1.37
CA VAL A 306 -2.11 -23.41 2.41
C VAL A 306 -1.24 -24.50 1.81
N LEU A 307 0.04 -24.49 2.11
CA LEU A 307 1.00 -25.52 1.79
C LEU A 307 1.28 -26.37 3.02
N ASN A 308 1.10 -27.68 2.89
CA ASN A 308 1.67 -28.62 3.87
C ASN A 308 3.17 -28.77 3.63
N LEU A 309 3.99 -28.44 4.63
CA LEU A 309 5.46 -28.35 4.50
C LEU A 309 6.13 -29.71 4.32
N GLU A 310 5.54 -30.80 4.83
CA GLU A 310 6.05 -32.15 4.69
C GLU A 310 5.66 -32.76 3.31
N THR A 311 4.39 -32.78 3.01
CA THR A 311 3.86 -33.44 1.80
C THR A 311 3.97 -32.60 0.54
N LYS A 312 4.27 -31.30 0.67
CA LYS A 312 4.31 -30.29 -0.40
C LYS A 312 2.99 -30.13 -1.15
N LYS A 313 1.89 -30.60 -0.59
CA LYS A 313 0.55 -30.42 -1.16
C LYS A 313 0.00 -29.03 -0.82
N VAL A 314 -0.53 -28.35 -1.84
CA VAL A 314 -1.20 -27.08 -1.70
C VAL A 314 -2.71 -27.30 -1.73
N ARG A 315 -3.43 -26.62 -0.83
CA ARG A 315 -4.89 -26.57 -0.84
C ARG A 315 -5.37 -25.12 -0.84
N ARG A 316 -6.52 -24.90 -1.46
CA ARG A 316 -7.16 -23.59 -1.54
C ARG A 316 -8.11 -23.42 -0.36
N ILE A 317 -8.07 -22.27 0.29
CA ILE A 317 -8.98 -21.88 1.37
C ILE A 317 -10.08 -20.97 0.84
N THR A 318 -9.72 -19.92 0.05
CA THR A 318 -10.69 -19.03 -0.60
C THR A 318 -10.55 -19.11 -2.13
N ASP A 319 -11.61 -18.83 -2.86
CA ASP A 319 -11.61 -18.93 -4.32
C ASP A 319 -11.25 -17.63 -5.05
N GLY A 320 -11.05 -16.53 -4.28
CA GLY A 320 -10.73 -15.21 -4.81
C GLY A 320 -11.95 -14.35 -5.19
N SER A 321 -13.18 -14.88 -5.04
CA SER A 321 -14.40 -14.13 -5.36
C SER A 321 -14.75 -13.05 -4.33
N THR A 322 -14.12 -13.09 -3.16
CA THR A 322 -14.40 -12.22 -2.01
C THR A 322 -13.34 -11.14 -1.80
N TRP A 323 -12.42 -10.97 -2.73
CA TRP A 323 -11.42 -9.91 -2.69
C TRP A 323 -10.95 -9.49 -4.09
N TYR A 324 -10.47 -8.24 -4.23
CA TYR A 324 -10.00 -7.73 -5.52
C TYR A 324 -8.51 -7.99 -5.72
N SER A 325 -8.15 -8.55 -6.86
CA SER A 325 -6.74 -8.75 -7.24
C SER A 325 -5.95 -7.43 -7.40
N THR A 326 -6.65 -6.31 -7.56
CA THR A 326 -6.04 -4.97 -7.66
C THR A 326 -5.65 -4.36 -6.33
N SER A 327 -6.12 -4.93 -5.20
CA SER A 327 -5.91 -4.36 -3.86
C SER A 327 -4.67 -4.88 -3.13
N GLY A 328 -3.88 -5.75 -3.75
CA GLY A 328 -2.58 -6.17 -3.21
C GLY A 328 -2.61 -7.29 -2.16
N GLY A 329 -3.74 -7.78 -1.76
CA GLY A 329 -3.92 -8.81 -0.72
C GLY A 329 -4.88 -8.34 0.36
N PHE A 330 -5.11 -9.18 1.35
CA PHE A 330 -5.99 -8.94 2.50
C PHE A 330 -5.35 -9.49 3.77
N ASP A 331 -5.75 -8.94 4.91
CA ASP A 331 -5.26 -9.40 6.21
C ASP A 331 -5.92 -10.72 6.59
N TYR A 332 -5.12 -11.65 7.11
CA TYR A 332 -5.59 -12.92 7.65
C TYR A 332 -4.69 -13.39 8.80
N ALA A 333 -5.19 -14.25 9.66
CA ALA A 333 -4.42 -14.84 10.74
C ALA A 333 -4.87 -16.27 11.05
N TRP A 334 -3.92 -17.13 11.41
CA TRP A 334 -4.17 -18.47 11.92
C TRP A 334 -4.77 -18.43 13.32
N SER A 335 -5.69 -19.38 13.59
CA SER A 335 -6.08 -19.68 14.97
C SER A 335 -4.93 -20.37 15.72
N PRO A 336 -4.85 -20.22 17.07
CA PRO A 336 -3.81 -20.86 17.87
C PRO A 336 -3.73 -22.38 17.72
N ASP A 337 -4.84 -23.04 17.41
CA ASP A 337 -4.93 -24.48 17.20
C ASP A 337 -4.67 -24.93 15.75
N SER A 338 -4.29 -24.00 14.88
CA SER A 338 -4.03 -24.23 13.44
C SER A 338 -5.22 -24.80 12.64
N LYS A 339 -6.47 -24.62 13.11
CA LYS A 339 -7.64 -25.20 12.47
C LYS A 339 -8.53 -24.19 11.72
N TRP A 340 -8.33 -22.90 12.01
CA TRP A 340 -9.14 -21.82 11.46
C TRP A 340 -8.28 -20.67 10.95
N PHE A 341 -8.87 -19.88 10.06
CA PHE A 341 -8.42 -18.54 9.72
C PHE A 341 -9.48 -17.51 10.09
N THR A 342 -9.06 -16.39 10.62
CA THR A 342 -9.81 -15.13 10.50
C THR A 342 -9.22 -14.33 9.36
N LEU A 343 -10.04 -13.59 8.62
CA LEU A 343 -9.61 -12.84 7.45
C LEU A 343 -10.52 -11.66 7.14
N GLU A 344 -9.99 -10.67 6.44
CA GLU A 344 -10.79 -9.67 5.77
C GLU A 344 -11.39 -10.23 4.48
N PHE A 345 -12.66 -9.89 4.22
CA PHE A 345 -13.30 -10.26 2.98
C PHE A 345 -14.43 -9.27 2.63
N ILE A 346 -14.80 -9.20 1.38
CA ILE A 346 -15.94 -8.42 0.93
C ILE A 346 -17.17 -9.31 0.92
N GLY A 347 -17.94 -9.21 1.99
CA GLY A 347 -19.20 -9.92 2.15
C GLY A 347 -20.33 -9.27 1.36
N ASN A 348 -21.35 -10.07 0.96
CA ASN A 348 -22.59 -9.57 0.34
C ASN A 348 -22.39 -8.66 -0.88
N LYS A 349 -21.22 -8.68 -1.52
CA LYS A 349 -20.83 -7.78 -2.63
C LYS A 349 -20.89 -6.29 -2.27
N HIS A 350 -20.64 -5.95 -1.01
CA HIS A 350 -20.66 -4.61 -0.49
C HIS A 350 -19.34 -3.86 -0.71
N ASP A 351 -18.76 -3.94 -1.90
CA ASP A 351 -17.60 -3.14 -2.23
C ASP A 351 -17.85 -1.63 -1.99
N PRO A 352 -16.94 -0.89 -1.36
CA PRO A 352 -15.58 -1.26 -0.89
C PRO A 352 -15.50 -1.67 0.60
N TYR A 353 -16.60 -2.02 1.22
CA TYR A 353 -16.65 -2.29 2.66
C TYR A 353 -16.29 -3.75 2.96
N SER A 354 -15.23 -3.94 3.73
CA SER A 354 -14.79 -5.26 4.21
C SER A 354 -15.46 -5.66 5.51
N ASP A 355 -15.72 -6.96 5.62
CA ASP A 355 -16.16 -7.63 6.84
C ASP A 355 -15.06 -8.54 7.38
N ILE A 356 -15.18 -8.97 8.65
CA ILE A 356 -14.33 -9.98 9.25
C ILE A 356 -14.98 -11.35 9.10
N GLY A 357 -14.23 -12.26 8.52
CA GLY A 357 -14.63 -13.64 8.28
C GLY A 357 -13.90 -14.66 9.14
N LEU A 358 -14.52 -15.81 9.32
CA LEU A 358 -13.93 -17.02 9.90
C LEU A 358 -14.08 -18.15 8.87
N VAL A 359 -13.00 -18.89 8.60
CA VAL A 359 -13.03 -20.00 7.65
C VAL A 359 -12.18 -21.17 8.14
N SER A 360 -12.62 -22.39 7.87
CA SER A 360 -11.86 -23.61 8.21
C SER A 360 -10.54 -23.69 7.43
N ALA A 361 -9.45 -23.98 8.13
CA ALA A 361 -8.16 -24.22 7.51
C ALA A 361 -8.10 -25.49 6.63
N GLN A 362 -9.13 -26.33 6.64
CA GLN A 362 -9.22 -27.51 5.78
C GLN A 362 -9.59 -27.18 4.32
N GLY A 363 -10.06 -25.97 4.04
CA GLY A 363 -10.41 -25.52 2.68
C GLY A 363 -11.73 -26.08 2.14
N ASN A 364 -12.60 -26.55 3.00
CA ASN A 364 -13.88 -27.17 2.65
C ASN A 364 -15.09 -26.41 3.20
N GLY A 365 -14.89 -25.21 3.72
CA GLY A 365 -15.94 -24.38 4.33
C GLY A 365 -16.16 -23.06 3.58
N GLU A 366 -17.36 -22.51 3.77
CA GLU A 366 -17.68 -21.14 3.37
C GLU A 366 -17.11 -20.16 4.42
N ILE A 367 -16.86 -18.93 4.02
CA ILE A 367 -16.49 -17.85 4.94
C ILE A 367 -17.72 -17.50 5.78
N ILE A 368 -17.60 -17.65 7.08
CA ILE A 368 -18.62 -17.23 8.04
C ILE A 368 -18.41 -15.76 8.32
N ASN A 369 -19.37 -14.90 7.98
CA ASN A 369 -19.31 -13.47 8.27
C ASN A 369 -19.57 -13.21 9.76
N LEU A 370 -18.60 -12.66 10.47
CA LEU A 370 -18.70 -12.39 11.92
C LEU A 370 -19.22 -10.98 12.22
N THR A 371 -19.01 -10.03 11.33
CA THR A 371 -19.38 -8.62 11.56
C THR A 371 -20.68 -8.26 10.84
N ASN A 372 -20.89 -8.76 9.64
CA ASN A 372 -22.04 -8.52 8.79
C ASN A 372 -22.51 -7.06 8.83
N SER A 373 -21.56 -6.15 8.62
CA SER A 373 -21.69 -4.72 8.87
C SER A 373 -21.72 -3.96 7.54
N GLY A 374 -22.36 -2.80 7.51
CA GLY A 374 -22.25 -1.84 6.41
C GLY A 374 -21.05 -0.87 6.55
N TYR A 375 -20.08 -1.19 7.39
CA TYR A 375 -18.89 -0.39 7.69
C TYR A 375 -17.66 -1.26 7.48
N SER A 376 -16.55 -0.66 7.00
CA SER A 376 -15.29 -1.37 6.88
C SER A 376 -14.81 -1.87 8.23
N SER A 377 -14.38 -3.12 8.24
CA SER A 377 -13.73 -3.77 9.36
C SER A 377 -12.47 -4.47 8.87
N GLY A 378 -11.37 -4.37 9.60
CA GLY A 378 -10.07 -4.82 9.14
C GLY A 378 -9.15 -5.32 10.23
N SER A 379 -7.95 -5.77 9.80
CA SER A 379 -6.84 -6.21 10.66
C SER A 379 -7.22 -7.26 11.70
N PRO A 380 -7.88 -8.37 11.31
CA PRO A 380 -8.35 -9.38 12.25
C PRO A 380 -7.19 -10.23 12.80
N SER A 381 -7.24 -10.52 14.09
CA SER A 381 -6.30 -11.43 14.75
C SER A 381 -6.98 -12.21 15.87
N PHE A 382 -6.57 -13.46 16.08
CA PHE A 382 -7.06 -14.22 17.25
C PHE A 382 -6.51 -13.64 18.55
N ALA A 383 -7.35 -13.54 19.54
CA ALA A 383 -7.06 -13.00 20.85
C ALA A 383 -7.56 -13.95 21.97
N LEU A 384 -7.09 -13.74 23.21
CA LEU A 384 -7.56 -14.45 24.39
C LEU A 384 -7.49 -15.99 24.22
N ASP A 385 -6.34 -16.50 23.78
CA ASP A 385 -6.09 -17.92 23.51
C ASP A 385 -7.10 -18.55 22.52
N GLY A 386 -7.54 -17.77 21.52
CA GLY A 386 -8.50 -18.22 20.51
C GLY A 386 -9.98 -18.10 20.89
N ASN A 387 -10.28 -17.49 22.04
CA ASN A 387 -11.67 -17.27 22.47
C ASN A 387 -12.34 -16.06 21.82
N ALA A 388 -11.56 -15.17 21.22
CA ALA A 388 -12.07 -13.98 20.55
C ALA A 388 -11.20 -13.62 19.33
N ILE A 389 -11.75 -12.77 18.47
CA ILE A 389 -11.04 -12.12 17.38
C ILE A 389 -11.03 -10.62 17.67
N LEU A 390 -9.82 -10.04 17.69
CA LEU A 390 -9.59 -8.60 17.72
C LEU A 390 -9.61 -8.08 16.29
N PHE A 391 -10.29 -6.96 16.07
CA PHE A 391 -10.36 -6.31 14.75
C PHE A 391 -10.59 -4.81 14.90
N THR A 392 -10.41 -4.05 13.83
CA THR A 392 -10.73 -2.63 13.76
C THR A 392 -12.00 -2.41 12.95
N THR A 393 -12.74 -1.31 13.21
CA THR A 393 -13.92 -0.95 12.43
C THR A 393 -14.14 0.55 12.39
N GLU A 394 -14.63 1.02 11.26
CA GLU A 394 -15.05 2.41 11.03
C GLU A 394 -16.47 2.74 11.57
N ARG A 395 -17.14 1.81 12.22
CA ARG A 395 -18.57 1.90 12.55
C ARG A 395 -18.93 3.10 13.43
N TYR A 396 -18.10 3.45 14.40
CA TYR A 396 -18.39 4.47 15.41
C TYR A 396 -17.60 5.75 15.19
N GLY A 397 -16.64 5.74 14.30
CA GLY A 397 -15.76 6.86 14.03
C GLY A 397 -16.43 7.97 13.24
N MET A 398 -15.89 9.18 13.39
CA MET A 398 -16.29 10.30 12.54
C MET A 398 -15.78 10.06 11.13
N ARG A 399 -16.68 10.12 10.15
CA ARG A 399 -16.33 9.93 8.74
C ARG A 399 -15.56 11.12 8.19
N ALA A 400 -14.56 10.82 7.41
CA ALA A 400 -13.84 11.79 6.63
C ALA A 400 -14.69 12.33 5.47
N HIS A 401 -14.15 13.30 4.74
CA HIS A 401 -14.81 13.93 3.60
C HIS A 401 -15.26 12.91 2.53
N ALA A 402 -16.44 13.11 1.99
CA ALA A 402 -17.01 12.33 0.88
C ALA A 402 -17.10 10.82 1.12
N SER A 403 -17.25 10.38 2.36
CA SER A 403 -17.36 8.97 2.77
C SER A 403 -16.08 8.13 2.52
N TRP A 404 -14.94 8.75 2.29
CA TRP A 404 -13.65 8.11 2.20
C TRP A 404 -12.93 8.16 3.55
N GLY A 405 -12.76 6.98 4.15
CA GLY A 405 -12.11 6.83 5.44
C GLY A 405 -12.98 7.31 6.60
N SER A 406 -12.64 6.85 7.76
CA SER A 406 -13.24 7.19 9.05
C SER A 406 -12.18 7.02 10.13
N LEU A 407 -12.49 7.48 11.33
CA LEU A 407 -11.75 7.08 12.53
C LEU A 407 -12.15 5.66 12.90
N ASP A 408 -11.19 4.88 13.39
CA ASP A 408 -11.35 3.48 13.73
C ASP A 408 -11.51 3.26 15.22
N ASP A 409 -12.10 2.12 15.53
CA ASP A 409 -12.22 1.55 16.87
C ASP A 409 -11.70 0.12 16.91
N ALA A 410 -11.06 -0.25 18.01
CA ALA A 410 -10.70 -1.64 18.29
C ALA A 410 -11.89 -2.37 18.92
N MET A 411 -12.20 -3.54 18.36
CA MET A 411 -13.33 -4.38 18.73
C MET A 411 -12.89 -5.80 19.06
N LEU A 412 -13.65 -6.50 19.87
CA LEU A 412 -13.58 -7.96 20.05
C LEU A 412 -14.90 -8.58 19.62
N VAL A 413 -14.84 -9.68 18.89
CA VAL A 413 -15.96 -10.63 18.76
C VAL A 413 -15.58 -11.92 19.47
N PHE A 414 -16.39 -12.32 20.45
CA PHE A 414 -16.17 -13.56 21.23
C PHE A 414 -16.74 -14.75 20.47
N LEU A 415 -15.92 -15.77 20.27
CA LEU A 415 -16.28 -16.98 19.54
C LEU A 415 -17.16 -17.96 20.35
N ASN A 416 -17.19 -17.84 21.68
CA ASN A 416 -18.03 -18.64 22.55
C ASN A 416 -18.63 -17.83 23.70
N GLN A 417 -19.77 -18.32 24.21
CA GLN A 417 -20.53 -17.61 25.26
C GLN A 417 -19.79 -17.53 26.58
N ASP A 418 -19.14 -18.62 26.99
CA ASP A 418 -18.42 -18.67 28.27
C ASP A 418 -17.32 -17.60 28.37
N ALA A 419 -16.61 -17.36 27.27
CA ALA A 419 -15.58 -16.34 27.21
C ALA A 419 -16.17 -14.93 27.29
N TYR A 420 -17.29 -14.70 26.61
CA TYR A 420 -18.01 -13.42 26.63
C TYR A 420 -18.58 -13.12 28.02
N ASP A 421 -19.25 -14.10 28.64
CA ASP A 421 -19.81 -13.96 30.00
C ASP A 421 -18.73 -13.60 31.02
N LYS A 422 -17.60 -14.30 30.95
CA LYS A 422 -16.44 -14.04 31.80
C LYS A 422 -15.84 -12.64 31.60
N PHE A 423 -15.77 -12.19 30.35
CA PHE A 423 -15.26 -10.85 30.02
C PHE A 423 -16.21 -9.75 30.51
N SER A 424 -17.50 -10.03 30.54
CA SER A 424 -18.56 -9.10 30.92
C SER A 424 -18.75 -8.97 32.44
N LEU A 425 -18.05 -9.79 33.26
CA LEU A 425 -18.10 -9.71 34.71
C LEU A 425 -17.64 -8.33 35.23
N SER A 426 -18.28 -7.84 36.26
CA SER A 426 -17.75 -6.70 37.02
C SER A 426 -16.37 -7.05 37.62
N LYS A 427 -15.61 -6.04 38.05
CA LYS A 427 -14.34 -6.28 38.72
C LYS A 427 -14.49 -7.17 39.95
N GLU A 428 -15.56 -6.93 40.75
CA GLU A 428 -15.86 -7.71 41.95
C GLU A 428 -16.22 -9.17 41.59
N ASP A 429 -17.15 -9.37 40.67
CA ASP A 429 -17.55 -10.71 40.24
C ASP A 429 -16.40 -11.48 39.63
N TYR A 430 -15.49 -10.80 38.89
CA TYR A 430 -14.31 -11.42 38.35
C TYR A 430 -13.30 -11.89 39.40
N GLU A 431 -13.11 -11.13 40.49
CA GLU A 431 -12.27 -11.56 41.62
C GLU A 431 -12.90 -12.76 42.33
N LEU A 432 -14.21 -12.73 42.60
CA LEU A 432 -14.94 -13.88 43.19
C LEU A 432 -14.87 -15.12 42.30
N TYR A 433 -15.00 -14.95 40.96
CA TYR A 433 -14.81 -16.03 40.00
C TYR A 433 -13.40 -16.63 40.06
N LYS A 434 -12.37 -15.81 40.21
CA LYS A 434 -10.99 -16.28 40.35
C LYS A 434 -10.79 -17.08 41.61
N GLU A 435 -11.32 -16.58 42.75
CA GLU A 435 -11.23 -17.26 44.05
C GLU A 435 -11.90 -18.64 43.96
N ALA A 436 -13.12 -18.71 43.47
CA ALA A 436 -13.89 -19.95 43.34
C ALA A 436 -13.23 -20.98 42.41
N ASN A 437 -12.43 -20.52 41.42
CA ASN A 437 -11.74 -21.39 40.44
C ASN A 437 -10.23 -21.56 40.72
N SER A 438 -9.71 -21.06 41.84
CA SER A 438 -8.28 -21.11 42.15
C SER A 438 -7.72 -22.53 42.22
N ASP A 439 -8.49 -23.46 42.79
CA ASP A 439 -8.05 -24.86 42.95
C ASP A 439 -8.15 -25.64 41.63
N ARG A 440 -9.09 -25.31 40.71
CA ARG A 440 -9.17 -25.89 39.36
C ARG A 440 -7.99 -25.48 38.50
N LYS A 441 -7.47 -24.26 38.66
CA LYS A 441 -6.27 -23.82 37.93
C LYS A 441 -5.00 -24.57 38.30
N LYS A 442 -4.84 -24.99 39.57
CA LYS A 442 -3.68 -25.80 40.00
C LYS A 442 -3.66 -27.21 39.36
N VAL A 443 -4.83 -27.77 39.04
CA VAL A 443 -4.95 -29.05 38.35
C VAL A 443 -4.71 -28.89 36.84
N ALA A 444 -5.25 -27.82 36.23
CA ALA A 444 -5.08 -27.53 34.81
C ALA A 444 -3.65 -27.10 34.43
N ALA A 445 -2.91 -26.49 35.36
CA ALA A 445 -1.50 -26.09 35.12
C ALA A 445 -0.56 -27.27 34.86
N LYS A 446 -0.94 -28.50 35.24
CA LYS A 446 -0.17 -29.73 34.93
C LYS A 446 -0.36 -30.22 33.47
N ASP A 447 -1.37 -29.73 32.76
CA ASP A 447 -1.72 -30.14 31.38
C ASP A 447 -1.54 -28.98 30.34
N SER A 448 -0.77 -27.95 30.73
CA SER A 448 -0.66 -26.69 29.98
C SER A 448 0.21 -26.76 28.71
N SER A 449 0.65 -27.95 28.29
CA SER A 449 1.46 -28.14 27.06
C SER A 449 0.63 -28.35 25.78
N LYS A 450 -0.68 -28.57 25.88
CA LYS A 450 -1.56 -28.74 24.70
C LYS A 450 -2.32 -27.46 24.39
N VAL A 451 -2.15 -26.97 23.18
CA VAL A 451 -3.01 -25.92 22.64
C VAL A 451 -4.45 -26.43 22.64
N LYS A 452 -5.37 -25.66 23.21
CA LYS A 452 -6.78 -26.02 23.25
C LYS A 452 -7.43 -25.75 21.90
N ASP A 453 -8.38 -26.59 21.51
CA ASP A 453 -9.18 -26.35 20.33
C ASP A 453 -10.01 -25.07 20.46
N VAL A 454 -10.05 -24.30 19.41
CA VAL A 454 -10.89 -23.10 19.32
C VAL A 454 -12.36 -23.54 19.23
N VAL A 455 -13.19 -23.08 20.17
CA VAL A 455 -14.61 -23.37 20.20
C VAL A 455 -15.36 -22.23 19.52
N VAL A 456 -16.14 -22.56 18.49
CA VAL A 456 -16.90 -21.58 17.71
C VAL A 456 -18.41 -21.84 17.86
N GLU A 457 -19.10 -20.89 18.48
CA GLU A 457 -20.55 -20.86 18.67
C GLU A 457 -21.13 -19.73 17.83
N LEU A 458 -21.81 -20.06 16.73
CA LEU A 458 -22.31 -19.05 15.80
C LEU A 458 -23.63 -18.41 16.20
N LYS A 459 -24.41 -19.07 17.05
CA LYS A 459 -25.71 -18.54 17.48
C LYS A 459 -25.54 -17.24 18.24
N ASN A 460 -26.17 -16.17 17.76
CA ASN A 460 -26.14 -14.81 18.35
C ASN A 460 -24.69 -14.27 18.52
N ILE A 461 -23.81 -14.55 17.57
CA ILE A 461 -22.41 -14.09 17.66
C ILE A 461 -22.30 -12.57 17.60
N GLU A 462 -23.22 -11.91 16.93
CA GLU A 462 -23.32 -10.45 16.84
C GLU A 462 -23.58 -9.78 18.19
N ASP A 463 -24.23 -10.46 19.14
CA ASP A 463 -24.47 -9.98 20.51
C ASP A 463 -23.20 -10.04 21.38
N ARG A 464 -22.16 -10.70 20.90
CA ARG A 464 -20.87 -10.86 21.58
C ARG A 464 -19.76 -10.01 20.98
N ILE A 465 -20.12 -8.92 20.31
CA ILE A 465 -19.19 -7.92 19.80
C ILE A 465 -19.05 -6.77 20.79
N VAL A 466 -17.82 -6.48 21.22
CA VAL A 466 -17.52 -5.47 22.24
C VAL A 466 -16.55 -4.43 21.69
N ARG A 467 -16.88 -3.15 21.89
CA ARG A 467 -15.97 -2.03 21.62
C ARG A 467 -14.99 -1.88 22.77
N LEU A 468 -13.68 -1.83 22.47
CA LEU A 468 -12.63 -1.70 23.48
C LEU A 468 -12.15 -0.26 23.66
N THR A 469 -12.11 0.52 22.60
CA THR A 469 -11.62 1.90 22.63
C THR A 469 -12.70 2.85 23.14
N PRO A 470 -12.37 3.76 24.06
CA PRO A 470 -13.33 4.76 24.55
C PRO A 470 -13.64 5.83 23.51
N ASN A 471 -12.67 6.13 22.62
CA ASN A 471 -12.77 7.11 21.55
C ASN A 471 -12.21 6.54 20.26
N SER A 472 -12.84 6.86 19.14
CA SER A 472 -12.34 6.54 17.81
C SER A 472 -11.11 7.40 17.48
N SER A 473 -10.16 6.84 16.73
CA SER A 473 -8.94 7.53 16.34
C SER A 473 -8.46 7.05 14.96
N ASN A 474 -7.54 7.79 14.35
CA ASN A 474 -6.81 7.28 13.19
C ASN A 474 -5.84 6.20 13.69
N MET A 475 -6.33 4.96 13.69
CA MET A 475 -5.71 3.83 14.37
C MET A 475 -4.79 3.06 13.41
N GLY A 476 -3.63 2.70 13.94
CA GLY A 476 -2.74 1.74 13.31
C GLY A 476 -2.88 0.34 13.91
N SER A 477 -1.76 -0.36 14.06
CA SER A 477 -1.71 -1.72 14.60
C SER A 477 -2.34 -1.82 15.98
N THR A 478 -3.07 -2.90 16.23
CA THR A 478 -3.71 -3.22 17.52
C THR A 478 -3.20 -4.56 18.05
N LEU A 479 -3.05 -4.66 19.37
CA LEU A 479 -2.61 -5.89 20.03
C LEU A 479 -3.22 -5.98 21.43
N ILE A 480 -3.74 -7.14 21.81
CA ILE A 480 -4.12 -7.45 23.19
C ILE A 480 -2.97 -8.22 23.85
N SER A 481 -2.63 -7.83 25.10
CA SER A 481 -1.67 -8.60 25.91
C SER A 481 -2.13 -10.05 26.08
N LYS A 482 -1.18 -10.99 26.19
CA LYS A 482 -1.47 -12.42 26.31
C LYS A 482 -2.36 -12.75 27.53
N ASP A 483 -2.28 -11.97 28.60
CA ASP A 483 -3.11 -12.10 29.78
C ASP A 483 -4.49 -11.43 29.67
N GLY A 484 -4.77 -10.79 28.54
CA GLY A 484 -6.03 -10.11 28.23
C GLY A 484 -6.29 -8.82 29.02
N LYS A 485 -5.28 -8.25 29.69
CA LYS A 485 -5.47 -7.09 30.57
C LYS A 485 -5.21 -5.75 29.93
N ALA A 486 -4.49 -5.70 28.83
CA ALA A 486 -4.11 -4.47 28.15
C ALA A 486 -4.34 -4.56 26.65
N LEU A 487 -4.91 -3.51 26.08
CA LEU A 487 -4.95 -3.24 24.65
C LEU A 487 -3.86 -2.22 24.33
N TYR A 488 -2.99 -2.55 23.38
CA TYR A 488 -2.02 -1.65 22.80
C TYR A 488 -2.46 -1.29 21.38
N TYR A 489 -2.37 -0.03 21.02
CA TYR A 489 -2.65 0.42 19.66
C TYR A 489 -1.87 1.68 19.33
N LEU A 490 -1.59 1.87 18.05
CA LEU A 490 -0.99 3.11 17.56
C LEU A 490 -2.11 4.06 17.13
N ALA A 491 -2.10 5.27 17.63
CA ALA A 491 -3.03 6.31 17.21
C ALA A 491 -2.27 7.51 16.66
N SER A 492 -2.73 8.06 15.54
CA SER A 492 -2.22 9.33 15.02
C SER A 492 -2.97 10.48 15.66
N THR A 493 -2.23 11.46 16.19
CA THR A 493 -2.76 12.73 16.72
C THR A 493 -2.29 13.88 15.82
N GLU A 494 -2.86 15.08 15.99
CA GLU A 494 -2.41 16.29 15.27
C GLU A 494 -0.91 16.60 15.46
N SER A 495 -0.32 16.13 16.54
CA SER A 495 1.11 16.27 16.86
C SER A 495 2.00 15.10 16.43
N GLY A 496 1.45 14.10 15.74
CA GLY A 496 2.17 12.91 15.28
C GLY A 496 1.56 11.59 15.77
N ARG A 497 2.24 10.47 15.49
CA ARG A 497 1.87 9.15 16.01
C ARG A 497 2.43 8.97 17.42
N ASN A 498 1.60 8.58 18.35
CA ASN A 498 1.96 8.19 19.72
C ASN A 498 1.77 6.69 19.91
#